data_fab1f621ebf5f409c8d5b57c30712e06
#
_entry.id   fab1f621ebf5f409c8d5b57c30712e06
#
_cell.length_a   1.000
_cell.length_b   1.000
_cell.length_c   1.000
_cell.angle_alpha   90.00
_cell.angle_beta   90.00
_cell.angle_gamma   90.00
#
_symmetry.space_group_name_H-M   'P 1'
#
loop_
_entity.id
_entity.type
_entity.pdbx_description
1 polymer ?
#
loop_
_entity_poly.entity_id
_entity_poly.type
_entity_poly.pdbx_seq_one_letter_code
_entity_poly.pdbx_strand_id
1 'polypeptide(L)'
;MNIEEKVKDILCELSGEESVENDSRLQDNLALDSLMMVTMLIEIEDVFGIELDESDMNPFELNTVQNVIDMVLRYCGDENEKTR
;
A
#
# COMPACT_ATOMS: atom_id res chain seq x y z
N MET A 1 4.26 3.43 -15.09
CA MET A 1 3.23 3.05 -14.20
C MET A 1 3.32 3.83 -12.93
N ASN A 2 2.25 4.30 -12.43
CA ASN A 2 2.37 5.15 -11.27
C ASN A 2 2.17 4.36 -9.98
N ILE A 3 2.54 4.98 -8.87
CA ILE A 3 2.51 4.32 -7.59
C ILE A 3 1.09 3.94 -7.20
N GLU A 4 0.16 4.83 -7.47
CA GLU A 4 -1.21 4.57 -7.09
C GLU A 4 -1.74 3.30 -7.78
N GLU A 5 -1.45 3.13 -9.05
CA GLU A 5 -1.91 1.95 -9.76
C GLU A 5 -1.27 0.69 -9.21
N LYS A 6 0.02 0.75 -8.89
CA LYS A 6 0.69 -0.43 -8.38
C LYS A 6 0.14 -0.83 -7.01
N VAL A 7 -0.13 0.14 -6.16
CA VAL A 7 -0.69 -0.14 -4.85
C VAL A 7 -2.07 -0.78 -5.01
N LYS A 8 -2.88 -0.23 -5.92
CA LYS A 8 -4.21 -0.78 -6.13
C LYS A 8 -4.14 -2.20 -6.69
N ASP A 9 -3.17 -2.47 -7.56
CA ASP A 9 -3.02 -3.81 -8.10
C ASP A 9 -2.68 -4.81 -6.99
N ILE A 10 -1.80 -4.43 -6.08
CA ILE A 10 -1.45 -5.29 -4.97
C ILE A 10 -2.69 -5.58 -4.13
N LEU A 11 -3.46 -4.54 -3.85
CA LEU A 11 -4.64 -4.72 -3.02
C LEU A 11 -5.71 -5.54 -3.72
N CYS A 12 -5.85 -5.39 -5.02
CA CYS A 12 -6.80 -6.18 -5.75
C CYS A 12 -6.43 -7.66 -5.70
N GLU A 13 -5.14 -7.95 -5.81
CA GLU A 13 -4.71 -9.32 -5.75
C GLU A 13 -4.95 -9.93 -4.38
N LEU A 14 -4.65 -9.18 -3.34
CA LEU A 14 -4.79 -9.72 -1.99
C LEU A 14 -6.25 -9.86 -1.58
N SER A 15 -7.08 -8.94 -1.99
CA SER A 15 -8.47 -8.95 -1.56
C SER A 15 -9.39 -9.75 -2.47
N GLY A 16 -8.94 -10.02 -3.68
CA GLY A 16 -9.80 -10.68 -4.64
C GLY A 16 -10.77 -9.75 -5.34
N GLU A 17 -10.68 -8.45 -5.09
CA GLU A 17 -11.57 -7.51 -5.74
C GLU A 17 -11.04 -7.15 -7.11
N GLU A 18 -11.92 -6.83 -8.03
CA GLU A 18 -11.49 -6.45 -9.36
C GLU A 18 -10.94 -5.04 -9.39
N SER A 19 -11.38 -4.20 -8.50
CA SER A 19 -10.86 -2.85 -8.42
C SER A 19 -11.10 -2.30 -7.02
N VAL A 20 -10.33 -1.32 -6.62
CA VAL A 20 -10.48 -0.69 -5.33
C VAL A 20 -10.45 0.81 -5.52
N GLU A 21 -11.10 1.51 -4.59
CA GLU A 21 -11.14 2.95 -4.63
C GLU A 21 -10.17 3.51 -3.62
N ASN A 22 -9.81 4.78 -3.76
CA ASN A 22 -8.89 5.39 -2.81
C ASN A 22 -9.46 5.43 -1.40
N ASP A 23 -10.77 5.56 -1.28
CA ASP A 23 -11.37 5.60 0.03
C ASP A 23 -11.90 4.24 0.50
N SER A 24 -11.59 3.17 -0.22
CA SER A 24 -11.99 1.85 0.23
C SER A 24 -11.26 1.53 1.53
N ARG A 25 -11.99 0.93 2.47
CA ARG A 25 -11.40 0.62 3.75
C ARG A 25 -10.79 -0.74 3.68
N LEU A 26 -9.53 -0.85 4.14
CA LEU A 26 -8.79 -2.08 3.98
C LEU A 26 -9.44 -3.24 4.73
N GLN A 27 -9.89 -2.99 5.93
CA GLN A 27 -10.47 -4.06 6.72
C GLN A 27 -11.96 -4.24 6.46
N ASP A 28 -12.66 -3.13 6.28
CA ASP A 28 -14.11 -3.20 6.10
C ASP A 28 -14.52 -3.55 4.68
N ASN A 29 -13.93 -2.90 3.70
CA ASN A 29 -14.34 -3.13 2.32
C ASN A 29 -13.56 -4.24 1.65
N LEU A 30 -12.28 -4.35 1.96
CA LEU A 30 -11.45 -5.35 1.31
C LEU A 30 -11.24 -6.59 2.18
N ALA A 31 -11.75 -6.56 3.40
CA ALA A 31 -11.70 -7.70 4.31
C ALA A 31 -10.28 -8.19 4.57
N LEU A 32 -9.33 -7.28 4.65
CA LEU A 32 -7.96 -7.67 4.93
C LEU A 32 -7.77 -7.77 6.44
N ASP A 33 -7.33 -8.92 6.92
CA ASP A 33 -7.07 -9.08 8.34
C ASP A 33 -5.60 -8.71 8.60
N SER A 34 -5.16 -8.83 9.84
CA SER A 34 -3.82 -8.41 10.22
C SER A 34 -2.75 -9.12 9.41
N LEU A 35 -2.92 -10.40 9.18
CA LEU A 35 -1.95 -11.17 8.45
C LEU A 35 -1.87 -10.69 7.00
N MET A 36 -3.02 -10.43 6.39
CA MET A 36 -3.04 -9.96 5.02
C MET A 36 -2.43 -8.56 4.94
N MET A 37 -2.64 -7.74 5.96
CA MET A 37 -2.07 -6.41 5.98
C MET A 37 -0.54 -6.48 6.02
N VAL A 38 0.01 -7.41 6.80
CA VAL A 38 1.44 -7.57 6.85
C VAL A 38 1.94 -8.09 5.50
N THR A 39 1.22 -9.01 4.89
CA THR A 39 1.59 -9.51 3.58
C THR A 39 1.60 -8.37 2.57
N MET A 40 0.62 -7.46 2.65
CA MET A 40 0.56 -6.32 1.77
C MET A 40 1.81 -5.46 1.93
N LEU A 41 2.23 -5.23 3.17
CA LEU A 41 3.40 -4.40 3.40
C LEU A 41 4.67 -5.03 2.84
N ILE A 42 4.79 -6.35 2.96
CA ILE A 42 5.93 -7.04 2.41
C ILE A 42 5.92 -6.98 0.89
N GLU A 43 4.75 -7.12 0.29
CA GLU A 43 4.63 -7.03 -1.15
C GLU A 43 5.03 -5.64 -1.63
N ILE A 44 4.64 -4.62 -0.88
CA ILE A 44 4.96 -3.25 -1.24
C ILE A 44 6.48 -3.06 -1.23
N GLU A 45 7.15 -3.59 -0.22
CA GLU A 45 8.60 -3.48 -0.16
C GLU A 45 9.22 -4.14 -1.40
N ASP A 46 8.68 -5.28 -1.79
CA ASP A 46 9.23 -6.01 -2.89
C ASP A 46 8.98 -5.32 -4.23
N VAL A 47 7.76 -4.90 -4.45
CA VAL A 47 7.37 -4.31 -5.72
C VAL A 47 8.05 -2.96 -5.95
N PHE A 48 8.16 -2.16 -4.90
CA PHE A 48 8.72 -0.83 -5.05
C PHE A 48 10.21 -0.77 -4.71
N GLY A 49 10.77 -1.87 -4.21
CA GLY A 49 12.18 -1.90 -3.89
C GLY A 49 12.54 -0.97 -2.73
N ILE A 50 11.67 -0.85 -1.75
CA ILE A 50 11.91 0.02 -0.61
C ILE A 50 11.92 -0.80 0.65
N GLU A 51 12.38 -0.19 1.74
CA GLU A 51 12.41 -0.84 3.02
C GLU A 51 11.60 0.00 3.98
N LEU A 52 10.52 -0.51 4.48
CA LEU A 52 9.65 0.25 5.36
C LEU A 52 10.16 0.24 6.79
N ASP A 53 9.98 1.37 7.50
CA ASP A 53 10.35 1.44 8.89
C ASP A 53 9.37 0.62 9.68
N GLU A 54 9.81 0.13 10.83
CA GLU A 54 8.91 -0.61 11.69
C GLU A 54 7.69 0.22 12.06
N SER A 55 7.88 1.49 12.25
CA SER A 55 6.76 2.34 12.64
C SER A 55 5.71 2.44 11.55
N ASP A 56 6.12 2.24 10.29
CA ASP A 56 5.16 2.31 9.19
C ASP A 56 4.56 0.94 8.89
N MET A 57 5.01 -0.10 9.55
CA MET A 57 4.47 -1.42 9.31
C MET A 57 3.38 -1.79 10.30
N ASN A 58 2.82 -0.81 10.99
CA ASN A 58 1.74 -1.06 11.93
C ASN A 58 0.42 -1.09 11.14
N PRO A 59 -0.18 -2.25 10.97
CA PRO A 59 -1.40 -2.35 10.17
C PRO A 59 -2.56 -1.58 10.76
N PHE A 60 -2.51 -1.28 12.04
CA PHE A 60 -3.62 -0.57 12.64
C PHE A 60 -3.62 0.91 12.29
N GLU A 61 -2.54 1.41 11.73
CA GLU A 61 -2.52 2.80 11.33
C GLU A 61 -2.94 2.99 9.88
N LEU A 62 -3.12 1.92 9.15
CA LEU A 62 -3.54 2.01 7.77
C LEU A 62 -5.00 1.64 7.67
N ASN A 63 -5.84 2.58 7.30
CA ASN A 63 -7.27 2.37 7.24
C ASN A 63 -7.81 2.27 5.83
N THR A 64 -7.29 3.07 4.92
CA THR A 64 -7.84 3.12 3.57
C THR A 64 -6.75 2.90 2.53
N VAL A 65 -7.17 2.69 1.30
CA VAL A 65 -6.23 2.56 0.20
C VAL A 65 -5.38 3.83 0.09
N GLN A 66 -6.00 4.99 0.31
CA GLN A 66 -5.26 6.24 0.22
C GLN A 66 -4.15 6.30 1.27
N ASN A 67 -4.38 5.75 2.46
CA ASN A 67 -3.35 5.73 3.48
C ASN A 67 -2.13 4.95 3.01
N VAL A 68 -2.35 3.84 2.32
CA VAL A 68 -1.27 3.03 1.81
C VAL A 68 -0.52 3.78 0.72
N ILE A 69 -1.26 4.43 -0.18
CA ILE A 69 -0.66 5.19 -1.25
C ILE A 69 0.20 6.32 -0.67
N ASP A 70 -0.33 7.03 0.34
CA ASP A 70 0.41 8.11 0.95
C ASP A 70 1.69 7.61 1.59
N MET A 71 1.63 6.46 2.24
CA MET A 71 2.80 5.90 2.86
C MET A 71 3.86 5.58 1.81
N VAL A 72 3.47 4.93 0.72
CA VAL A 72 4.41 4.58 -0.31
C VAL A 72 5.00 5.84 -0.94
N LEU A 73 4.18 6.86 -1.10
CA LEU A 73 4.68 8.10 -1.67
C LEU A 73 5.74 8.75 -0.79
N ARG A 74 5.67 8.57 0.51
CA ARG A 74 6.70 9.14 1.38
C ARG A 74 8.04 8.46 1.13
N TYR A 75 8.04 7.21 0.69
CA TYR A 75 9.28 6.48 0.45
C TYR A 75 9.75 6.63 -1.01
N CYS A 76 8.83 6.72 -1.96
CA CYS A 76 9.17 6.78 -3.35
C CYS A 76 8.80 8.09 -4.00
N GLY A 77 8.08 8.91 -3.31
CA GLY A 77 7.42 10.01 -3.95
C GLY A 77 8.29 11.08 -4.48
N ASP A 78 9.51 11.07 -4.13
CA ASP A 78 10.30 12.14 -4.64
C ASP A 78 11.04 11.62 -5.79
N GLU A 79 10.55 10.60 -6.45
CA GLU A 79 11.21 10.17 -7.60
C GLU A 79 11.37 11.31 -8.54
N ASN A 80 10.54 12.31 -8.45
CA ASN A 80 10.77 13.43 -9.29
C ASN A 80 11.97 14.12 -8.87
N GLU A 81 12.33 14.07 -7.67
CA GLU A 81 13.44 14.78 -7.32
C GLU A 81 14.53 13.93 -7.25
N LYS A 82 14.38 12.75 -7.29
CA LYS A 82 15.42 11.97 -7.22
C LYS A 82 16.35 12.25 -8.12
N THR A 83 15.96 12.85 -8.89
CA THR A 83 16.94 13.13 -9.78
C THR A 83 17.97 13.76 -9.08
N ARG A 84 17.86 14.08 -8.00
CA ARG A 84 18.89 14.65 -7.39
C ARG A 84 19.97 14.08 -7.43
#